data_691056988b1d735947b021379840e971
#
_entry.id   691056988b1d735947b021379840e971
#
_cell.length_a   1.000
_cell.length_b   1.000
_cell.length_c   1.000
_cell.angle_alpha   90.00
_cell.angle_beta   90.00
_cell.angle_gamma   90.00
#
_symmetry.space_group_name_H-M   'P 1'
#
loop_
_entity.id
_entity.type
_entity.pdbx_description
1 polymer ?
#
loop_
_entity_poly.entity_id
_entity_poly.type
_entity_poly.pdbx_seq_one_letter_code
_entity_poly.pdbx_strand_id
1 'polypeptide(L)' 'MVKTTVLLDYSVHELAAKKIMKEVHDLLLKHKYVEAASKTNEAIVELRMMRVAIKSHIDA' A
#
# COMPACT_ATOMS: atom_id res chain seq x y z
N MET A 1 -10.19 -22.33 -26.00
CA MET A 1 -10.78 -21.63 -24.86
C MET A 1 -9.85 -20.54 -24.35
N VAL A 2 -10.33 -19.31 -24.29
CA VAL A 2 -9.51 -18.22 -23.79
C VAL A 2 -9.58 -18.19 -22.28
N LYS A 3 -8.44 -18.30 -21.64
CA LYS A 3 -8.35 -18.17 -20.18
C LYS A 3 -8.26 -16.69 -19.84
N THR A 4 -9.28 -16.18 -19.22
CA THR A 4 -9.26 -14.79 -18.75
C THR A 4 -8.52 -14.70 -17.45
N THR A 5 -7.39 -14.00 -17.45
CA THR A 5 -6.63 -13.72 -16.25
C THR A 5 -6.94 -12.30 -15.81
N VAL A 6 -7.44 -12.16 -14.58
CA VAL A 6 -7.69 -10.84 -14.00
C VAL A 6 -6.40 -10.37 -13.34
N LEU A 7 -5.85 -9.27 -13.87
CA LEU A 7 -4.68 -8.63 -13.30
C LEU A 7 -5.15 -7.51 -12.38
N LEU A 8 -4.68 -7.55 -11.14
CA LEU A 8 -5.03 -6.55 -10.15
C LEU A 8 -4.15 -5.31 -10.32
N ASP A 9 -4.74 -4.14 -10.14
CA ASP A 9 -4.04 -2.87 -10.25
C ASP A 9 -3.26 -2.58 -8.97
N TYR A 10 -1.95 -2.72 -9.02
CA TYR A 10 -1.09 -2.42 -7.89
C TYR A 10 -0.83 -0.92 -7.69
N SER A 11 -1.02 -0.11 -8.74
CA SER A 11 -0.70 1.32 -8.65
C SER A 11 -1.61 2.09 -7.70
N VAL A 12 -2.85 1.67 -7.53
CA VAL A 12 -3.78 2.25 -6.55
C VAL A 12 -3.21 2.13 -5.14
N HIS A 13 -2.70 0.93 -4.80
CA HIS A 13 -2.12 0.68 -3.48
C HIS A 13 -0.76 1.34 -3.30
N GLU A 14 0.03 1.44 -4.38
CA GLU A 14 1.29 2.17 -4.36
C GLU A 14 1.07 3.65 -4.04
N LEU A 15 0.12 4.29 -4.71
CA LEU A 15 -0.21 5.70 -4.48
C LEU A 15 -0.76 5.91 -3.07
N ALA A 16 -1.62 5.01 -2.59
CA ALA A 16 -2.16 5.08 -1.24
C ALA A 16 -1.05 4.95 -0.20
N ALA A 17 -0.13 4.02 -0.39
CA ALA A 17 1.01 3.83 0.51
C ALA A 17 1.91 5.07 0.55
N LYS A 18 2.22 5.66 -0.60
CA LYS A 18 3.02 6.89 -0.68
C LYS A 18 2.38 8.04 0.07
N LYS A 19 1.06 8.21 -0.09
CA LYS A 19 0.30 9.25 0.60
C LYS A 19 0.36 9.05 2.12
N ILE A 20 0.14 7.82 2.57
CA ILE A 20 0.19 7.49 4.01
C ILE A 20 1.60 7.71 4.56
N MET A 21 2.63 7.30 3.82
CA MET A 21 4.02 7.51 4.26
C MET A 21 4.36 8.99 4.43
N LYS A 22 3.85 9.85 3.55
CA LYS A 22 4.01 11.29 3.68
C LYS A 22 3.34 11.81 4.95
N GLU A 23 2.14 11.33 5.25
CA GLU A 23 1.42 11.68 6.47
C GLU A 23 2.19 11.22 7.72
N VAL A 24 2.77 10.01 7.68
CA VAL A 24 3.61 9.49 8.77
C VAL A 24 4.81 10.41 8.98
N HIS A 25 5.47 10.82 7.91
CA HIS A 25 6.61 11.72 7.98
C HIS A 25 6.24 13.04 8.67
N ASP A 26 5.11 13.63 8.28
CA ASP A 26 4.63 14.88 8.87
C ASP A 26 4.32 14.72 10.37
N LEU A 27 3.73 13.59 10.75
CA LEU A 27 3.43 13.29 12.14
C LEU A 27 4.70 13.12 12.97
N LEU A 28 5.73 12.48 12.41
CA LEU A 28 7.02 12.32 13.07
C LEU A 28 7.71 13.66 13.30
N LEU A 29 7.61 14.59 12.33
CA LEU A 29 8.14 15.94 12.49
C LEU A 29 7.47 16.70 13.64
N LYS A 30 6.22 16.39 13.92
CA LYS A 30 5.43 16.99 15.02
C LYS A 30 5.54 16.18 16.32
N HIS A 31 6.35 15.15 16.35
CA HIS A 31 6.51 14.25 17.49
C HIS A 31 5.21 13.55 17.91
N LYS A 32 4.29 13.34 16.97
CA LYS A 32 3.03 12.63 17.21
C LYS A 32 3.22 11.13 16.96
N TYR A 33 3.94 10.48 17.84
CA TYR A 33 4.39 9.10 17.63
C TYR A 33 3.26 8.06 17.63
N VAL A 34 2.27 8.22 18.50
CA VAL A 34 1.12 7.27 18.55
C VAL A 34 0.35 7.33 17.23
N GLU A 35 0.06 8.54 16.75
CA GLU A 35 -0.64 8.73 15.49
C GLU A 35 0.20 8.24 14.30
N ALA A 36 1.51 8.48 14.34
CA ALA A 36 2.44 8.01 13.32
C ALA A 36 2.45 6.47 13.25
N ALA A 37 2.47 5.80 14.41
CA ALA A 37 2.43 4.34 14.47
C ALA A 37 1.12 3.80 13.89
N SER A 38 -0.01 4.45 14.22
CA SER A 38 -1.31 4.06 13.69
C SER A 38 -1.36 4.21 12.16
N LYS A 39 -0.85 5.31 11.63
CA LYS A 39 -0.75 5.54 10.18
C LYS A 39 0.18 4.53 9.50
N THR A 40 1.26 4.15 10.16
CA THR A 40 2.17 3.13 9.64
C THR A 40 1.46 1.80 9.45
N ASN A 41 0.55 1.43 10.36
CA ASN A 41 -0.25 0.21 10.22
C ASN A 41 -1.13 0.27 8.97
N GLU A 42 -1.69 1.44 8.63
CA GLU A 42 -2.46 1.62 7.41
C GLU A 42 -1.57 1.43 6.17
N ALA A 43 -0.35 1.93 6.20
CA ALA A 43 0.61 1.74 5.11
C ALA A 43 0.95 0.26 4.92
N ILE A 44 1.09 -0.50 6.01
CA ILE A 44 1.36 -1.94 5.95
C ILE A 44 0.22 -2.67 5.23
N VAL A 45 -1.03 -2.32 5.52
CA VAL A 45 -2.19 -2.90 4.83
C VAL A 45 -2.12 -2.64 3.32
N GLU A 46 -1.85 -1.40 2.91
CA GLU A 46 -1.74 -1.05 1.51
C GLU A 46 -0.59 -1.78 0.82
N LEU A 47 0.55 -1.92 1.50
CA LEU A 47 1.70 -2.65 0.97
C LEU A 47 1.41 -4.14 0.81
N ARG A 48 0.66 -4.74 1.72
CA ARG A 48 0.22 -6.14 1.60
C ARG A 48 -0.68 -6.33 0.39
N MET A 49 -1.63 -5.41 0.18
CA MET A 49 -2.52 -5.45 -0.97
C MET A 49 -1.76 -5.22 -2.26
N MET A 50 -0.79 -4.33 -2.26
CA MET A 50 0.09 -4.11 -3.41
C MET A 50 0.87 -5.38 -3.75
N ARG A 51 1.39 -6.08 -2.75
CA ARG A 51 2.11 -7.34 -2.96
C ARG A 51 1.21 -8.39 -3.61
N VAL A 52 -0.03 -8.52 -3.15
CA VAL A 52 -1.00 -9.44 -3.75
C VAL A 52 -1.27 -9.06 -5.21
N ALA A 53 -1.45 -7.77 -5.47
CA ALA A 53 -1.68 -7.28 -6.83
C ALA A 53 -0.48 -7.56 -7.75
N ILE A 54 0.73 -7.31 -7.27
CA ILE A 54 1.97 -7.61 -8.03
C ILE A 54 2.07 -9.10 -8.31
N LYS A 55 1.74 -9.93 -7.32
CA LYS A 55 1.78 -11.38 -7.47
C LYS A 55 0.84 -11.87 -8.56
N SER A 56 -0.32 -11.22 -8.75
CA SER A 56 -1.24 -11.57 -9.83
C SER A 56 -0.60 -11.43 -11.20
N HIS A 57 0.33 -10.48 -11.39
CA HIS A 57 1.07 -10.30 -12.63
C HIS A 57 2.15 -11.37 -12.80
N ILE A 58 2.75 -11.84 -11.72
CA ILE A 58 3.76 -12.90 -11.75
C ILE A 58 3.11 -14.23 -12.10
N ASP A 59 1.95 -14.52 -11.50
CA ASP A 59 1.23 -15.78 -11.67
C ASP A 59 0.43 -15.85 -12.98
N ALA A 60 0.30 -14.75 -13.68
CA ALA A 60 -0.36 -14.69 -14.99
C ALA A 60 0.52 -15.27 -16.12
#